data_20dc86258aacd0aeefb74cf134e19ebe
#
_entry.id   20dc86258aacd0aeefb74cf134e19ebe
#
_cell.length_a   1.000
_cell.length_b   1.000
_cell.length_c   1.000
_cell.angle_alpha   90.00
_cell.angle_beta   90.00
_cell.angle_gamma   90.00
#
_symmetry.space_group_name_H-M   'P 1'
#
loop_
_entity.id
_entity.type
_entity.pdbx_description
1 polymer ?
#
loop_
_entity_poly.entity_id
_entity_poly.type
_entity_poly.pdbx_seq_one_letter_code
_entity_poly.pdbx_strand_id
1 'polypeptide(L)'
;MQIPPFSITYKNKTLNLSTPHIMGILNVTPDSFSDGGKFNTLDTALFHAEKMLKEGATIIDIGGESTRPNAPPVSESEELDRVANVVDTLAKNVGENVWLSIDTSSPLVIAECSKLGAGIWNDVRGLTRPNAIEVASKLNIPVMLMHMRGEPTTMNGLDCYANVINDVLAELDQRIAKVTAGGVKRENLIIDPGFGFAKNFEQNMAWLKHFALLHQFNLPVMIGISRKRSMGEVLRQAPQISTPAGRP
;
A
#
# COMPACT_ATOMS: atom_id res chain seq x y z
N MET A 1 -12.86 0.08 -23.46
CA MET A 1 -11.60 -0.71 -23.42
C MET A 1 -11.84 -1.86 -22.45
N GLN A 2 -11.78 -3.11 -22.89
CA GLN A 2 -11.88 -4.24 -21.99
C GLN A 2 -10.56 -4.35 -21.22
N ILE A 3 -10.61 -4.26 -19.89
CA ILE A 3 -9.45 -4.48 -19.03
C ILE A 3 -9.16 -5.98 -19.06
N PRO A 4 -7.93 -6.43 -19.40
CA PRO A 4 -7.61 -7.85 -19.36
C PRO A 4 -7.78 -8.39 -17.92
N PRO A 5 -8.19 -9.65 -17.76
CA PRO A 5 -8.28 -10.27 -16.45
C PRO A 5 -6.87 -10.42 -15.86
N PHE A 6 -6.53 -9.55 -14.92
CA PHE A 6 -5.26 -9.67 -14.19
C PHE A 6 -5.40 -10.71 -13.07
N SER A 7 -4.28 -11.32 -12.73
CA SER A 7 -4.12 -12.11 -11.52
C SER A 7 -2.72 -11.92 -10.98
N ILE A 8 -2.57 -12.06 -9.68
CA ILE A 8 -1.26 -12.16 -9.03
C ILE A 8 -1.14 -13.53 -8.38
N THR A 9 0.05 -14.09 -8.43
CA THR A 9 0.33 -15.43 -7.88
C THR A 9 1.56 -15.38 -6.99
N TYR A 10 1.46 -15.99 -5.81
CA TYR A 10 2.59 -16.18 -4.92
C TYR A 10 2.51 -17.52 -4.22
N LYS A 11 3.58 -18.31 -4.31
CA LYS A 11 3.57 -19.70 -3.86
C LYS A 11 2.39 -20.45 -4.49
N ASN A 12 1.49 -21.00 -3.70
CA ASN A 12 0.33 -21.78 -4.13
C ASN A 12 -0.98 -20.99 -4.18
N LYS A 13 -0.91 -19.65 -3.96
CA LYS A 13 -2.09 -18.77 -3.97
C LYS A 13 -2.16 -17.96 -5.23
N THR A 14 -3.36 -17.79 -5.77
CA THR A 14 -3.65 -16.87 -6.90
C THR A 14 -4.80 -15.95 -6.49
N LEU A 15 -4.60 -14.65 -6.64
CA LEU A 15 -5.65 -13.62 -6.50
C LEU A 15 -6.12 -13.22 -7.89
N ASN A 16 -7.37 -13.47 -8.19
CA ASN A 16 -8.00 -13.06 -9.44
C ASN A 16 -8.45 -11.61 -9.31
N LEU A 17 -7.89 -10.72 -10.13
CA LEU A 17 -8.18 -9.29 -10.14
C LEU A 17 -9.16 -8.89 -11.25
N SER A 18 -9.97 -9.82 -11.76
CA SER A 18 -11.05 -9.50 -12.73
C SER A 18 -12.16 -8.64 -12.11
N THR A 19 -12.25 -8.62 -10.79
CA THR A 19 -13.11 -7.71 -9.99
C THR A 19 -12.26 -6.92 -9.01
N PRO A 20 -12.71 -5.71 -8.60
CA PRO A 20 -12.00 -4.92 -7.59
C PRO A 20 -11.93 -5.66 -6.26
N HIS A 21 -10.79 -5.53 -5.59
CA HIS A 21 -10.54 -6.03 -4.25
C HIS A 21 -10.38 -4.87 -3.26
N ILE A 22 -10.81 -5.10 -2.02
CA ILE A 22 -10.63 -4.13 -0.94
C ILE A 22 -9.44 -4.57 -0.10
N MET A 23 -8.48 -3.66 0.06
CA MET A 23 -7.33 -3.80 0.94
C MET A 23 -7.56 -3.01 2.22
N GLY A 24 -7.73 -3.73 3.33
CA GLY A 24 -7.90 -3.16 4.67
C GLY A 24 -6.56 -2.79 5.27
N ILE A 25 -6.39 -1.54 5.72
CA ILE A 25 -5.14 -1.03 6.30
C ILE A 25 -5.10 -1.33 7.79
N LEU A 26 -4.09 -2.06 8.24
CA LEU A 26 -3.82 -2.42 9.62
C LEU A 26 -2.49 -1.83 10.10
N ASN A 27 -2.52 -0.63 10.68
CA ASN A 27 -1.32 -0.01 11.24
C ASN A 27 -1.03 -0.59 12.62
N VAL A 28 0.18 -1.13 12.80
CA VAL A 28 0.67 -1.72 14.06
C VAL A 28 1.70 -0.77 14.70
N THR A 29 1.33 0.50 14.79
CA THR A 29 2.16 1.52 15.44
C THR A 29 1.68 1.76 16.88
N PRO A 30 2.56 2.18 17.81
CA PRO A 30 2.17 2.46 19.20
C PRO A 30 0.98 3.39 19.32
N ASP A 31 0.89 4.41 18.47
CA ASP A 31 -0.20 5.39 18.46
C ASP A 31 -1.53 4.82 17.97
N SER A 32 -1.49 3.73 17.20
CA SER A 32 -2.71 3.13 16.63
C SER A 32 -3.55 2.38 17.66
N PHE A 33 -2.99 2.10 18.83
CA PHE A 33 -3.60 1.29 19.90
C PHE A 33 -3.58 1.99 21.27
N SER A 34 -3.43 3.32 21.31
CA SER A 34 -3.26 4.13 22.52
C SER A 34 -4.53 4.33 23.37
N ASP A 35 -5.66 3.78 22.96
CA ASP A 35 -6.91 3.92 23.72
C ASP A 35 -7.00 2.98 24.93
N GLY A 36 -6.15 3.25 25.94
CA GLY A 36 -6.41 2.79 27.30
C GLY A 36 -5.87 1.44 27.75
N GLY A 37 -4.64 1.11 27.45
CA GLY A 37 -3.72 0.46 28.39
C GLY A 37 -4.01 -0.94 28.92
N LYS A 38 -4.92 -1.76 28.37
CA LYS A 38 -5.19 -3.11 28.91
C LYS A 38 -5.41 -4.20 27.86
N PHE A 39 -5.48 -3.90 26.57
CA PHE A 39 -5.55 -4.93 25.54
C PHE A 39 -4.18 -5.10 24.91
N ASN A 40 -3.76 -6.36 24.76
CA ASN A 40 -2.56 -6.71 24.03
C ASN A 40 -2.68 -6.12 22.60
N THR A 41 -1.68 -5.39 22.15
CA THR A 41 -1.62 -4.81 20.80
C THR A 41 -1.93 -5.85 19.71
N LEU A 42 -1.55 -7.11 19.93
CA LEU A 42 -1.83 -8.21 19.04
C LEU A 42 -3.35 -8.50 18.97
N ASP A 43 -4.03 -8.65 20.11
CA ASP A 43 -5.48 -8.96 20.14
C ASP A 43 -6.30 -7.87 19.47
N THR A 44 -5.91 -6.60 19.67
CA THR A 44 -6.57 -5.47 19.03
C THR A 44 -6.34 -5.49 17.52
N ALA A 45 -5.12 -5.78 17.06
CA ALA A 45 -4.81 -5.90 15.64
C ALA A 45 -5.60 -7.04 14.98
N LEU A 46 -5.70 -8.20 15.64
CA LEU A 46 -6.49 -9.34 15.15
C LEU A 46 -7.98 -9.01 15.07
N PHE A 47 -8.53 -8.36 16.09
CA PHE A 47 -9.92 -7.93 16.09
C PHE A 47 -10.23 -6.97 14.93
N HIS A 48 -9.34 -6.00 14.68
CA HIS A 48 -9.49 -5.08 13.54
C HIS A 48 -9.38 -5.79 12.19
N ALA A 49 -8.44 -6.71 12.03
CA ALA A 49 -8.31 -7.52 10.81
C ALA A 49 -9.59 -8.34 10.56
N GLU A 50 -10.10 -9.06 11.57
CA GLU A 50 -11.35 -9.81 11.45
C GLU A 50 -12.54 -8.92 11.07
N LYS A 51 -12.64 -7.74 11.67
CA LYS A 51 -13.69 -6.78 11.34
C LYS A 51 -13.60 -6.37 9.87
N MET A 52 -12.41 -6.00 9.38
CA MET A 52 -12.22 -5.63 7.97
C MET A 52 -12.57 -6.78 7.02
N LEU A 53 -12.20 -8.02 7.35
CA LEU A 53 -12.54 -9.19 6.57
C LEU A 53 -14.06 -9.44 6.54
N LYS A 54 -14.75 -9.32 7.68
CA LYS A 54 -16.22 -9.42 7.75
C LYS A 54 -16.92 -8.31 6.95
N GLU A 55 -16.29 -7.15 6.82
CA GLU A 55 -16.77 -6.01 6.03
C GLU A 55 -16.42 -6.11 4.53
N GLY A 56 -15.72 -7.16 4.11
CA GLY A 56 -15.46 -7.46 2.70
C GLY A 56 -14.03 -7.20 2.21
N ALA A 57 -13.08 -6.89 3.10
CA ALA A 57 -11.68 -6.88 2.72
C ALA A 57 -11.20 -8.29 2.35
N THR A 58 -10.37 -8.39 1.32
CA THR A 58 -9.75 -9.64 0.87
C THR A 58 -8.23 -9.61 1.01
N ILE A 59 -7.69 -8.42 1.24
CA ILE A 59 -6.27 -8.18 1.50
C ILE A 59 -6.19 -7.40 2.81
N ILE A 60 -5.29 -7.79 3.71
CA ILE A 60 -4.94 -7.02 4.91
C ILE A 60 -3.53 -6.49 4.73
N ASP A 61 -3.38 -5.17 4.75
CA ASP A 61 -2.10 -4.47 4.58
C ASP A 61 -1.56 -4.04 5.95
N ILE A 62 -0.47 -4.66 6.35
CA ILE A 62 0.08 -4.55 7.71
C ILE A 62 1.30 -3.64 7.67
N GLY A 63 1.24 -2.52 8.39
CA GLY A 63 2.33 -1.53 8.46
C GLY A 63 2.84 -1.30 9.87
N GLY A 64 4.17 -1.39 10.05
CA GLY A 64 4.88 -1.10 11.31
C GLY A 64 5.52 0.30 11.35
N GLU A 65 5.72 0.94 10.20
CA GLU A 65 6.21 2.30 10.04
C GLU A 65 5.05 3.24 9.65
N SER A 66 5.00 4.43 10.23
CA SER A 66 4.04 5.45 9.81
C SER A 66 4.61 6.26 8.64
N THR A 67 3.93 6.24 7.51
CA THR A 67 4.29 7.05 6.32
C THR A 67 3.66 8.46 6.34
N ARG A 68 3.12 8.89 7.49
CA ARG A 68 2.59 10.27 7.66
C ARG A 68 3.73 11.28 7.67
N PRO A 69 3.50 12.51 7.14
CA PRO A 69 4.46 13.60 7.31
C PRO A 69 4.84 13.77 8.78
N ASN A 70 6.14 13.95 9.05
CA ASN A 70 6.71 14.14 10.40
C ASN A 70 6.63 12.92 11.34
N ALA A 71 6.29 11.72 10.85
CA ALA A 71 6.43 10.53 11.67
C ALA A 71 7.91 10.28 12.00
N PRO A 72 8.24 9.90 13.25
CA PRO A 72 9.61 9.55 13.59
C PRO A 72 10.06 8.31 12.80
N PRO A 73 11.33 8.25 12.36
CA PRO A 73 11.84 7.07 11.69
C PRO A 73 11.88 5.88 12.65
N VAL A 74 11.60 4.70 12.12
CA VAL A 74 11.62 3.44 12.84
C VAL A 74 12.77 2.59 12.30
N SER A 75 13.51 1.90 13.16
CA SER A 75 14.53 0.95 12.71
C SER A 75 13.88 -0.30 12.10
N GLU A 76 14.58 -0.96 11.17
CA GLU A 76 14.07 -2.20 10.55
C GLU A 76 13.79 -3.31 11.58
N SER A 77 14.61 -3.40 12.63
CA SER A 77 14.38 -4.34 13.73
C SER A 77 13.10 -4.04 14.49
N GLU A 78 12.87 -2.77 14.83
CA GLU A 78 11.67 -2.34 15.54
C GLU A 78 10.42 -2.50 14.66
N GLU A 79 10.51 -2.18 13.36
CA GLU A 79 9.43 -2.40 12.41
C GLU A 79 9.06 -3.90 12.34
N LEU A 80 10.07 -4.77 12.23
CA LEU A 80 9.88 -6.22 12.21
C LEU A 80 9.23 -6.73 13.51
N ASP A 81 9.72 -6.28 14.66
CA ASP A 81 9.16 -6.67 15.97
C ASP A 81 7.68 -6.29 16.11
N ARG A 82 7.27 -5.17 15.51
CA ARG A 82 5.88 -4.73 15.51
C ARG A 82 5.00 -5.64 14.65
N VAL A 83 5.45 -6.03 13.45
CA VAL A 83 4.58 -6.69 12.46
C VAL A 83 4.65 -8.21 12.49
N ALA A 84 5.78 -8.82 12.86
CA ALA A 84 6.03 -10.25 12.70
C ALA A 84 4.98 -11.12 13.41
N ASN A 85 4.67 -10.83 14.68
CA ASN A 85 3.69 -11.59 15.44
C ASN A 85 2.27 -11.47 14.88
N VAL A 86 1.91 -10.30 14.35
CA VAL A 86 0.61 -10.06 13.72
C VAL A 86 0.51 -10.85 12.42
N VAL A 87 1.56 -10.82 11.59
CA VAL A 87 1.61 -11.57 10.33
C VAL A 87 1.51 -13.08 10.58
N ASP A 88 2.32 -13.63 11.49
CA ASP A 88 2.33 -15.05 11.82
C ASP A 88 0.97 -15.52 12.34
N THR A 89 0.37 -14.73 13.23
CA THR A 89 -0.94 -15.08 13.81
C THR A 89 -2.06 -14.97 12.78
N LEU A 90 -2.09 -13.91 11.97
CA LEU A 90 -3.08 -13.79 10.91
C LEU A 90 -2.93 -14.89 9.87
N ALA A 91 -1.71 -15.22 9.44
CA ALA A 91 -1.47 -16.27 8.45
C ALA A 91 -1.99 -17.64 8.87
N LYS A 92 -2.02 -17.91 10.19
CA LYS A 92 -2.56 -19.16 10.76
C LYS A 92 -4.07 -19.17 10.93
N ASN A 93 -4.70 -17.99 11.05
CA ASN A 93 -6.11 -17.88 11.46
C ASN A 93 -7.03 -17.36 10.35
N VAL A 94 -6.50 -16.68 9.30
CA VAL A 94 -7.31 -16.23 8.19
C VAL A 94 -7.52 -17.33 7.15
N GLY A 95 -8.63 -17.28 6.42
CA GLY A 95 -8.92 -18.23 5.35
C GLY A 95 -7.91 -18.14 4.19
N GLU A 96 -7.80 -19.23 3.42
CA GLU A 96 -6.87 -19.33 2.28
C GLU A 96 -7.06 -18.24 1.22
N ASN A 97 -8.25 -17.68 1.12
CA ASN A 97 -8.58 -16.62 0.16
C ASN A 97 -8.13 -15.22 0.62
N VAL A 98 -7.67 -15.07 1.87
CA VAL A 98 -7.18 -13.79 2.39
C VAL A 98 -5.69 -13.62 2.09
N TRP A 99 -5.32 -12.44 1.60
CA TRP A 99 -3.94 -12.10 1.32
C TRP A 99 -3.40 -11.15 2.39
N LEU A 100 -2.17 -11.40 2.83
CA LEU A 100 -1.44 -10.51 3.72
C LEU A 100 -0.44 -9.70 2.91
N SER A 101 -0.58 -8.39 2.97
CA SER A 101 0.33 -7.40 2.38
C SER A 101 1.15 -6.76 3.50
N ILE A 102 2.39 -6.42 3.24
CA ILE A 102 3.25 -5.70 4.18
C ILE A 102 3.57 -4.32 3.61
N ASP A 103 3.09 -3.28 4.30
CA ASP A 103 3.47 -1.88 4.03
C ASP A 103 4.82 -1.59 4.67
N THR A 104 5.86 -1.79 3.89
CA THR A 104 7.25 -1.57 4.31
C THR A 104 8.13 -1.20 3.12
N SER A 105 9.17 -0.43 3.37
CA SER A 105 10.26 -0.24 2.40
C SER A 105 11.54 -0.96 2.80
N SER A 106 11.49 -1.78 3.86
CA SER A 106 12.62 -2.57 4.33
C SER A 106 12.68 -3.94 3.66
N PRO A 107 13.76 -4.25 2.90
CA PRO A 107 14.00 -5.58 2.35
C PRO A 107 14.09 -6.67 3.42
N LEU A 108 14.57 -6.34 4.61
CA LEU A 108 14.67 -7.26 5.74
C LEU A 108 13.27 -7.62 6.26
N VAL A 109 12.42 -6.63 6.50
CA VAL A 109 11.06 -6.84 7.04
C VAL A 109 10.25 -7.72 6.11
N ILE A 110 10.22 -7.41 4.79
CA ILE A 110 9.46 -8.24 3.85
C ILE A 110 10.03 -9.65 3.73
N ALA A 111 11.35 -9.82 3.74
CA ALA A 111 11.96 -11.14 3.67
C ALA A 111 11.57 -12.03 4.85
N GLU A 112 11.53 -11.50 6.06
CA GLU A 112 11.08 -12.24 7.24
C GLU A 112 9.56 -12.46 7.23
N CYS A 113 8.76 -11.43 6.94
CA CYS A 113 7.30 -11.57 6.88
C CYS A 113 6.83 -12.55 5.79
N SER A 114 7.56 -12.66 4.67
CA SER A 114 7.23 -13.63 3.62
C SER A 114 7.38 -15.09 4.06
N LYS A 115 8.27 -15.37 5.02
CA LYS A 115 8.40 -16.69 5.63
C LYS A 115 7.21 -17.01 6.54
N LEU A 116 6.64 -15.98 7.17
CA LEU A 116 5.50 -16.07 8.08
C LEU A 116 4.14 -16.11 7.36
N GLY A 117 4.09 -15.89 6.03
CA GLY A 117 2.86 -16.01 5.25
C GLY A 117 2.42 -14.75 4.51
N ALA A 118 3.19 -13.66 4.58
CA ALA A 118 2.95 -12.50 3.72
C ALA A 118 3.11 -12.87 2.24
N GLY A 119 2.21 -12.35 1.40
CA GLY A 119 2.13 -12.67 -0.02
C GLY A 119 2.21 -11.47 -0.95
N ILE A 120 2.25 -10.24 -0.42
CA ILE A 120 2.38 -9.00 -1.18
C ILE A 120 3.35 -8.06 -0.45
N TRP A 121 4.20 -7.41 -1.20
CA TRP A 121 5.03 -6.31 -0.73
C TRP A 121 4.43 -4.97 -1.19
N ASN A 122 3.90 -4.18 -0.28
CA ASN A 122 3.44 -2.82 -0.56
C ASN A 122 4.57 -1.84 -0.21
N ASP A 123 5.29 -1.34 -1.22
CA ASP A 123 6.40 -0.42 -1.00
C ASP A 123 6.08 0.99 -1.50
N VAL A 124 5.75 1.88 -0.58
CA VAL A 124 5.46 3.29 -0.86
C VAL A 124 6.65 4.03 -1.48
N ARG A 125 7.87 3.50 -1.35
CA ARG A 125 9.09 4.04 -1.98
C ARG A 125 9.42 3.39 -3.32
N GLY A 126 8.62 2.41 -3.78
CA GLY A 126 8.76 1.80 -5.09
C GLY A 126 10.10 1.09 -5.32
N LEU A 127 10.58 0.33 -4.35
CA LEU A 127 11.86 -0.41 -4.38
C LEU A 127 13.08 0.49 -4.58
N THR A 128 13.10 1.69 -3.98
CA THR A 128 14.26 2.60 -4.07
C THR A 128 15.33 2.32 -3.03
N ARG A 129 15.00 1.63 -1.94
CA ARG A 129 15.96 1.30 -0.89
C ARG A 129 17.04 0.33 -1.39
N PRO A 130 18.29 0.38 -0.82
CA PRO A 130 19.33 -0.58 -1.15
C PRO A 130 18.85 -2.02 -1.05
N ASN A 131 19.23 -2.86 -2.00
CA ASN A 131 18.88 -4.30 -2.09
C ASN A 131 17.39 -4.61 -2.29
N ALA A 132 16.48 -3.61 -2.33
CA ALA A 132 15.04 -3.86 -2.44
C ALA A 132 14.67 -4.62 -3.73
N ILE A 133 15.22 -4.22 -4.87
CA ILE A 133 14.98 -4.90 -6.15
C ILE A 133 15.52 -6.34 -6.11
N GLU A 134 16.71 -6.56 -5.56
CA GLU A 134 17.32 -7.88 -5.44
C GLU A 134 16.48 -8.81 -4.56
N VAL A 135 16.02 -8.32 -3.40
CA VAL A 135 15.15 -9.09 -2.50
C VAL A 135 13.81 -9.39 -3.14
N ALA A 136 13.16 -8.42 -3.79
CA ALA A 136 11.90 -8.64 -4.52
C ALA A 136 12.04 -9.71 -5.61
N SER A 137 13.13 -9.66 -6.38
CA SER A 137 13.44 -10.64 -7.41
C SER A 137 13.65 -12.04 -6.82
N LYS A 138 14.44 -12.17 -5.73
CA LYS A 138 14.71 -13.45 -5.06
C LYS A 138 13.45 -14.07 -4.43
N LEU A 139 12.64 -13.26 -3.78
CA LEU A 139 11.38 -13.71 -3.18
C LEU A 139 10.33 -14.07 -4.23
N ASN A 140 10.45 -13.51 -5.43
CA ASN A 140 9.45 -13.63 -6.50
C ASN A 140 8.03 -13.28 -6.01
N ILE A 141 7.95 -12.27 -5.13
CA ILE A 141 6.73 -11.81 -4.48
C ILE A 141 6.04 -10.72 -5.32
N PRO A 142 4.71 -10.66 -5.37
CA PRO A 142 3.99 -9.50 -5.88
C PRO A 142 4.35 -8.22 -5.16
N VAL A 143 4.60 -7.15 -5.92
CA VAL A 143 5.04 -5.85 -5.40
C VAL A 143 4.12 -4.73 -5.86
N MET A 144 3.64 -3.92 -4.95
CA MET A 144 2.99 -2.64 -5.23
C MET A 144 4.06 -1.56 -5.36
N LEU A 145 4.24 -1.04 -6.57
CA LEU A 145 5.15 0.06 -6.86
C LEU A 145 4.38 1.38 -6.81
N MET A 146 4.54 2.12 -5.72
CA MET A 146 3.92 3.44 -5.62
C MET A 146 4.83 4.53 -6.18
N HIS A 147 4.22 5.51 -6.85
CA HIS A 147 4.89 6.74 -7.25
C HIS A 147 4.92 7.74 -6.10
N MET A 148 6.11 8.14 -5.72
CA MET A 148 6.37 9.24 -4.79
C MET A 148 7.67 9.94 -5.16
N ARG A 149 7.73 11.28 -5.03
CA ARG A 149 8.97 12.05 -5.07
C ARG A 149 9.48 12.30 -3.66
N GLY A 150 10.78 12.06 -3.42
CA GLY A 150 11.39 12.20 -2.10
C GLY A 150 11.00 11.09 -1.11
N GLU A 151 10.93 11.46 0.14
CA GLU A 151 10.55 10.60 1.27
C GLU A 151 9.24 11.11 1.90
N PRO A 152 8.50 10.31 2.67
CA PRO A 152 7.28 10.77 3.35
C PRO A 152 7.47 12.07 4.15
N THR A 153 8.66 12.28 4.72
CA THR A 153 9.01 13.48 5.49
C THR A 153 9.33 14.70 4.63
N THR A 154 9.72 14.53 3.38
CA THR A 154 10.16 15.61 2.47
C THR A 154 9.24 15.84 1.27
N MET A 155 8.30 14.95 1.02
CA MET A 155 7.46 14.95 -0.17
C MET A 155 6.59 16.20 -0.36
N ASN A 156 6.24 16.90 0.74
CA ASN A 156 5.37 18.09 0.68
C ASN A 156 5.98 19.28 -0.07
N GLY A 157 7.30 19.28 -0.31
CA GLY A 157 7.98 20.29 -1.10
C GLY A 157 8.31 19.86 -2.53
N LEU A 158 7.88 18.67 -2.95
CA LEU A 158 8.27 18.04 -4.21
C LEU A 158 7.07 17.85 -5.16
N ASP A 159 6.03 18.65 -5.00
CA ASP A 159 4.82 18.64 -5.82
C ASP A 159 4.92 19.55 -7.07
N CYS A 160 6.14 19.95 -7.47
CA CYS A 160 6.38 20.72 -8.69
C CYS A 160 6.43 19.80 -9.91
N TYR A 161 5.35 19.74 -10.68
CA TYR A 161 5.22 19.00 -11.93
C TYR A 161 5.02 19.98 -13.10
N ALA A 162 5.65 19.69 -14.25
CA ALA A 162 5.29 20.39 -15.48
C ALA A 162 3.89 19.98 -15.95
N ASN A 163 3.61 18.69 -15.89
CA ASN A 163 2.29 18.10 -16.04
C ASN A 163 2.21 16.84 -15.17
N VAL A 164 1.44 16.89 -14.09
CA VAL A 164 1.41 15.81 -13.10
C VAL A 164 1.05 14.45 -13.69
N ILE A 165 0.18 14.41 -14.70
CA ILE A 165 -0.22 13.14 -15.33
C ILE A 165 0.95 12.57 -16.14
N ASN A 166 1.51 13.37 -17.04
CA ASN A 166 2.59 12.92 -17.93
C ASN A 166 3.86 12.59 -17.14
N ASP A 167 4.20 13.42 -16.16
CA ASP A 167 5.42 13.25 -15.36
C ASP A 167 5.33 11.97 -14.52
N VAL A 168 4.20 11.73 -13.83
CA VAL A 168 4.00 10.51 -13.04
C VAL A 168 3.98 9.26 -13.92
N LEU A 169 3.35 9.32 -15.10
CA LEU A 169 3.38 8.19 -16.04
C LEU A 169 4.80 7.88 -16.50
N ALA A 170 5.58 8.90 -16.84
CA ALA A 170 6.98 8.73 -17.24
C ALA A 170 7.85 8.19 -16.10
N GLU A 171 7.67 8.69 -14.88
CA GLU A 171 8.42 8.24 -13.71
C GLU A 171 8.06 6.81 -13.31
N LEU A 172 6.78 6.41 -13.43
CA LEU A 172 6.36 5.02 -13.25
C LEU A 172 6.95 4.10 -14.31
N ASP A 173 6.96 4.52 -15.58
CA ASP A 173 7.55 3.73 -16.66
C ASP A 173 9.04 3.46 -16.41
N GLN A 174 9.80 4.52 -16.07
CA GLN A 174 11.21 4.39 -15.69
C GLN A 174 11.41 3.46 -14.49
N ARG A 175 10.52 3.53 -13.49
CA ARG A 175 10.59 2.66 -12.32
C ARG A 175 10.31 1.21 -12.69
N ILE A 176 9.26 0.94 -13.45
CA ILE A 176 8.93 -0.40 -13.97
C ILE A 176 10.11 -0.96 -14.76
N ALA A 177 10.67 -0.18 -15.69
CA ALA A 177 11.84 -0.60 -16.47
C ALA A 177 13.03 -0.95 -15.58
N LYS A 178 13.32 -0.12 -14.57
CA LYS A 178 14.43 -0.33 -13.63
C LYS A 178 14.25 -1.62 -12.80
N VAL A 179 13.07 -1.84 -12.25
CA VAL A 179 12.84 -3.01 -11.38
C VAL A 179 12.79 -4.30 -12.19
N THR A 180 12.26 -4.28 -13.41
CA THR A 180 12.26 -5.45 -14.29
C THR A 180 13.66 -5.78 -14.81
N ALA A 181 14.47 -4.78 -15.15
CA ALA A 181 15.88 -4.97 -15.48
C ALA A 181 16.68 -5.58 -14.31
N GLY A 182 16.28 -5.29 -13.06
CA GLY A 182 16.84 -5.89 -11.85
C GLY A 182 16.32 -7.29 -11.51
N GLY A 183 15.49 -7.90 -12.38
CA GLY A 183 15.04 -9.28 -12.26
C GLY A 183 13.66 -9.46 -11.61
N VAL A 184 12.97 -8.38 -11.23
CA VAL A 184 11.57 -8.51 -10.77
C VAL A 184 10.69 -8.82 -11.97
N LYS A 185 9.90 -9.89 -11.86
CA LYS A 185 8.99 -10.28 -12.94
C LYS A 185 7.89 -9.25 -13.13
N ARG A 186 7.61 -8.88 -14.38
CA ARG A 186 6.61 -7.88 -14.70
C ARG A 186 5.21 -8.27 -14.22
N GLU A 187 4.85 -9.54 -14.31
CA GLU A 187 3.57 -10.09 -13.84
C GLU A 187 3.37 -9.98 -12.32
N ASN A 188 4.44 -9.73 -11.56
CA ASN A 188 4.38 -9.50 -10.12
C ASN A 188 4.18 -8.02 -9.76
N LEU A 189 4.11 -7.12 -10.73
CA LEU A 189 3.98 -5.70 -10.45
C LEU A 189 2.52 -5.27 -10.39
N ILE A 190 2.21 -4.48 -9.37
CA ILE A 190 0.97 -3.71 -9.18
C ILE A 190 1.42 -2.26 -9.09
N ILE A 191 0.77 -1.34 -9.78
CA ILE A 191 1.16 0.08 -9.78
C ILE A 191 0.19 0.93 -8.98
N ASP A 192 0.72 1.96 -8.30
CA ASP A 192 -0.05 2.97 -7.59
C ASP A 192 0.46 4.38 -7.98
N PRO A 193 -0.40 5.28 -8.45
CA PRO A 193 -0.01 6.66 -8.77
C PRO A 193 0.40 7.49 -7.55
N GLY A 194 0.25 6.97 -6.33
CA GLY A 194 0.60 7.64 -5.09
C GLY A 194 -0.31 8.82 -4.78
N PHE A 195 -1.63 8.58 -4.74
CA PHE A 195 -2.59 9.60 -4.33
C PHE A 195 -2.26 10.13 -2.92
N GLY A 196 -2.11 11.46 -2.80
CA GLY A 196 -1.74 12.11 -1.54
C GLY A 196 -0.24 12.04 -1.19
N PHE A 197 0.63 11.58 -2.10
CA PHE A 197 2.08 11.58 -1.92
C PHE A 197 2.73 12.51 -2.96
N ALA A 198 3.51 13.48 -2.50
CA ALA A 198 4.16 14.50 -3.34
C ALA A 198 3.19 15.12 -4.38
N LYS A 199 1.95 15.34 -4.02
CA LYS A 199 0.91 15.91 -4.87
C LYS A 199 -0.01 16.83 -4.06
N ASN A 200 -0.30 18.03 -4.60
CA ASN A 200 -1.28 18.93 -4.01
C ASN A 200 -2.73 18.49 -4.33
N PHE A 201 -3.70 19.29 -3.90
CA PHE A 201 -5.12 18.94 -4.07
C PHE A 201 -5.53 18.80 -5.53
N GLU A 202 -5.22 19.79 -6.35
CA GLU A 202 -5.59 19.82 -7.79
C GLU A 202 -4.96 18.66 -8.54
N GLN A 203 -3.71 18.34 -8.24
CA GLN A 203 -2.98 17.22 -8.82
C GLN A 203 -3.59 15.87 -8.45
N ASN A 204 -4.02 15.71 -7.20
CA ASN A 204 -4.74 14.52 -6.76
C ASN A 204 -6.10 14.38 -7.47
N MET A 205 -6.84 15.48 -7.63
CA MET A 205 -8.11 15.46 -8.37
C MET A 205 -7.90 15.17 -9.85
N ALA A 206 -6.85 15.71 -10.46
CA ALA A 206 -6.47 15.38 -11.83
C ALA A 206 -6.20 13.88 -11.99
N TRP A 207 -5.53 13.24 -11.03
CA TRP A 207 -5.29 11.81 -11.05
C TRP A 207 -6.57 10.98 -10.94
N LEU A 208 -7.54 11.36 -10.09
CA LEU A 208 -8.84 10.68 -10.04
C LEU A 208 -9.55 10.75 -11.39
N LYS A 209 -9.52 11.91 -12.05
CA LYS A 209 -10.14 12.10 -13.36
C LYS A 209 -9.46 11.28 -14.46
N HIS A 210 -8.15 11.11 -14.40
CA HIS A 210 -7.34 10.47 -15.42
C HIS A 210 -6.82 9.09 -15.04
N PHE A 211 -7.37 8.48 -13.98
CA PHE A 211 -6.93 7.21 -13.43
C PHE A 211 -6.84 6.08 -14.47
N ALA A 212 -7.76 6.06 -15.43
CA ALA A 212 -7.78 5.06 -16.50
C ALA A 212 -6.51 5.04 -17.37
N LEU A 213 -5.72 6.13 -17.39
CA LEU A 213 -4.46 6.16 -18.14
C LEU A 213 -3.41 5.19 -17.60
N LEU A 214 -3.50 4.78 -16.33
CA LEU A 214 -2.61 3.77 -15.76
C LEU A 214 -2.71 2.41 -16.46
N HIS A 215 -3.85 2.12 -17.09
CA HIS A 215 -4.01 0.87 -17.84
C HIS A 215 -3.10 0.74 -19.07
N GLN A 216 -2.44 1.84 -19.51
CA GLN A 216 -1.42 1.76 -20.57
C GLN A 216 -0.23 0.86 -20.21
N PHE A 217 0.05 0.68 -18.91
CA PHE A 217 1.10 -0.21 -18.45
C PHE A 217 0.73 -1.69 -18.53
N ASN A 218 -0.53 -2.01 -18.79
CA ASN A 218 -1.04 -3.39 -18.78
C ASN A 218 -0.63 -4.16 -17.50
N LEU A 219 -0.83 -3.52 -16.36
CA LEU A 219 -0.57 -4.01 -15.00
C LEU A 219 -1.79 -3.77 -14.11
N PRO A 220 -1.98 -4.56 -13.05
CA PRO A 220 -2.94 -4.26 -12.01
C PRO A 220 -2.67 -2.88 -11.39
N VAL A 221 -3.74 -2.20 -10.98
CA VAL A 221 -3.65 -0.86 -10.39
C VAL A 221 -4.24 -0.88 -8.99
N MET A 222 -3.50 -0.30 -8.03
CA MET A 222 -3.97 0.00 -6.69
C MET A 222 -4.15 1.51 -6.54
N ILE A 223 -5.09 1.93 -5.70
CA ILE A 223 -5.24 3.32 -5.29
C ILE A 223 -5.66 3.42 -3.82
N GLY A 224 -4.90 4.17 -3.04
CA GLY A 224 -5.22 4.47 -1.64
C GLY A 224 -5.77 5.89 -1.47
N ILE A 225 -7.10 6.03 -1.41
CA ILE A 225 -7.76 7.35 -1.23
C ILE A 225 -8.36 7.55 0.16
N SER A 226 -8.51 6.48 0.93
CA SER A 226 -9.15 6.52 2.24
C SER A 226 -8.40 7.42 3.22
N ARG A 227 -9.13 8.28 3.93
CA ARG A 227 -8.60 9.19 4.97
C ARG A 227 -7.48 10.13 4.48
N LYS A 228 -7.34 10.33 3.17
CA LYS A 228 -6.38 11.30 2.63
C LYS A 228 -6.91 12.74 2.80
N ARG A 229 -5.99 13.68 3.04
CA ARG A 229 -6.31 15.11 3.24
C ARG A 229 -7.19 15.68 2.12
N SER A 230 -6.91 15.32 0.88
CA SER A 230 -7.68 15.77 -0.28
C SER A 230 -9.15 15.35 -0.22
N MET A 231 -9.47 14.18 0.33
CA MET A 231 -10.86 13.75 0.52
C MET A 231 -11.59 14.59 1.56
N GLY A 232 -10.91 14.92 2.67
CA GLY A 232 -11.45 15.84 3.66
C GLY A 232 -11.70 17.24 3.11
N GLU A 233 -10.90 17.67 2.15
CA GLU A 233 -11.06 18.97 1.48
C GLU A 233 -12.27 18.98 0.54
N VAL A 234 -12.47 17.93 -0.26
CA VAL A 234 -13.68 17.75 -1.07
C VAL A 234 -14.94 17.80 -0.20
N LEU A 235 -14.95 17.11 0.93
CA LEU A 235 -16.10 17.10 1.85
C LEU A 235 -16.38 18.47 2.46
N ARG A 236 -15.35 19.27 2.71
CA ARG A 236 -15.51 20.67 3.22
C ARG A 236 -16.04 21.63 2.15
N GLN A 237 -15.68 21.41 0.90
CA GLN A 237 -16.13 22.24 -0.23
C GLN A 237 -17.56 21.89 -0.70
N ALA A 238 -18.09 20.74 -0.29
CA ALA A 238 -19.44 20.27 -0.62
C ALA A 238 -20.36 20.27 0.62
N PRO A 239 -20.74 21.44 1.17
CA PRO A 239 -21.44 21.56 2.44
C PRO A 239 -22.87 20.98 2.45
N GLN A 240 -23.41 20.59 1.32
CA GLN A 240 -24.75 19.99 1.20
C GLN A 240 -24.76 18.46 1.27
N ILE A 241 -23.58 17.82 1.31
CA ILE A 241 -23.52 16.39 1.56
C ILE A 241 -23.58 16.19 3.07
N SER A 242 -24.79 16.03 3.60
CA SER A 242 -24.99 15.64 4.99
C SER A 242 -24.26 14.33 5.23
N THR A 243 -23.19 14.35 6.00
CA THR A 243 -22.62 13.11 6.53
C THR A 243 -23.71 12.40 7.32
N PRO A 244 -23.97 11.11 7.09
CA PRO A 244 -24.83 10.34 7.98
C PRO A 244 -24.26 10.49 9.39
N ALA A 245 -25.09 10.98 10.33
CA ALA A 245 -24.71 11.12 11.71
C ALA A 245 -24.16 9.77 12.21
N GLY A 246 -22.90 9.75 12.67
CA GLY A 246 -22.36 8.60 13.37
C GLY A 246 -21.09 7.95 12.81
N ARG A 247 -20.24 8.66 12.04
CA ARG A 247 -18.88 8.17 11.82
C ARG A 247 -17.86 9.23 12.24
N PRO A 248 -17.00 8.90 13.24
CA PRO A 248 -15.90 9.76 13.66
C PRO A 248 -14.85 9.92 12.57
#